data_0bd77be1f0351ad7c44475a29a7302aa
#
_entry.id   0bd77be1f0351ad7c44475a29a7302aa
#
_cell.length_a   1.000
_cell.length_b   1.000
_cell.length_c   1.000
_cell.angle_alpha   90.00
_cell.angle_beta   90.00
_cell.angle_gamma   90.00
#
_symmetry.space_group_name_H-M   'P 1'
#
loop_
_entity.id
_entity.type
_entity.pdbx_description
1 polymer ?
#
loop_
_entity_poly.entity_id
_entity_poly.type
_entity_poly.pdbx_seq_one_letter_code
_entity_poly.pdbx_strand_id
1 'polypeptide(L)'
;MSKQNIALITGVTGQDGSYLAELLLDKGYDVHGVIRRSSVDYRERIAHLEGRPHFHLHYAALGDSMSIVGVVADVRPTEIYNLAAQSHVQVSFDSPEFTADVDAVGVLRIIEAVRKVGLANSCKIYQASTSELYGKVEEVPQNENTPFHPFSPYAVAKQYGFWIIKEYRDAYGMFCCNGILFNHESERRGETFVTRKITLAAARIAQGLQDKLYLGNLDSLRDWGYAKDYVECMWLILQARQPEDYVIATGVQHSVREFAQLAFHYVGIELQWEGEAEHEKGICVSGPDHLVGKTLVEVSPDFYRPTDVVNLWGDPTKARAKLGWNPNTTTFEELVKIMVDHDMAKVASEGAAAKVRMNLAEYLEKGIVK
;
A
#
# COMPACT_ATOMS: atom_id res chain seq x y z
N MET A 1 23.10 -25.18 15.74
CA MET A 1 22.92 -23.94 14.97
C MET A 1 21.43 -23.80 14.73
N SER A 2 20.79 -22.71 15.16
CA SER A 2 19.39 -22.44 14.82
C SER A 2 19.28 -22.34 13.30
N LYS A 3 18.28 -23.01 12.71
CA LYS A 3 18.03 -22.96 11.27
C LYS A 3 17.72 -21.50 10.93
N GLN A 4 18.43 -20.92 9.98
CA GLN A 4 18.18 -19.55 9.54
C GLN A 4 16.78 -19.47 8.94
N ASN A 5 16.01 -18.43 9.30
CA ASN A 5 14.70 -18.20 8.72
C ASN A 5 14.88 -17.63 7.31
N ILE A 6 14.16 -18.20 6.35
CA ILE A 6 14.18 -17.81 4.94
C ILE A 6 12.82 -17.26 4.59
N ALA A 7 12.76 -16.00 4.19
CA ALA A 7 11.52 -15.33 3.81
C ALA A 7 11.46 -15.11 2.29
N LEU A 8 10.34 -15.47 1.67
CA LEU A 8 10.04 -15.15 0.28
C LEU A 8 8.94 -14.08 0.26
N ILE A 9 9.24 -12.93 -0.34
CA ILE A 9 8.31 -11.79 -0.43
C ILE A 9 7.92 -11.59 -1.89
N THR A 10 6.66 -11.81 -2.24
CA THR A 10 6.13 -11.34 -3.52
C THR A 10 5.74 -9.88 -3.42
N GLY A 11 5.91 -9.09 -4.49
CA GLY A 11 5.64 -7.66 -4.44
C GLY A 11 6.64 -6.86 -3.61
N VAL A 12 7.89 -7.34 -3.50
CA VAL A 12 8.96 -6.70 -2.70
C VAL A 12 9.26 -5.25 -3.10
N THR A 13 8.97 -4.85 -4.33
CA THR A 13 9.14 -3.47 -4.84
C THR A 13 7.97 -2.54 -4.50
N GLY A 14 6.92 -3.07 -3.87
CA GLY A 14 5.79 -2.28 -3.36
C GLY A 14 6.13 -1.54 -2.08
N GLN A 15 5.19 -0.73 -1.59
CA GLN A 15 5.31 -0.04 -0.31
C GLN A 15 5.61 -1.04 0.82
N ASP A 16 4.70 -1.97 1.06
CA ASP A 16 4.78 -2.92 2.17
C ASP A 16 5.94 -3.89 2.00
N GLY A 17 6.15 -4.39 0.77
CA GLY A 17 7.24 -5.32 0.48
C GLY A 17 8.62 -4.74 0.77
N SER A 18 8.82 -3.45 0.50
CA SER A 18 10.10 -2.79 0.77
C SER A 18 10.36 -2.61 2.27
N TYR A 19 9.35 -2.22 3.06
CA TYR A 19 9.48 -2.12 4.52
C TYR A 19 9.59 -3.48 5.19
N LEU A 20 8.83 -4.48 4.70
CA LEU A 20 8.93 -5.83 5.23
C LEU A 20 10.32 -6.45 4.98
N ALA A 21 10.90 -6.20 3.80
CA ALA A 21 12.26 -6.67 3.50
C ALA A 21 13.29 -6.06 4.46
N GLU A 22 13.20 -4.76 4.75
CA GLU A 22 14.04 -4.09 5.76
C GLU A 22 13.86 -4.73 7.14
N LEU A 23 12.63 -4.86 7.60
CA LEU A 23 12.29 -5.44 8.90
C LEU A 23 12.84 -6.86 9.06
N LEU A 24 12.68 -7.71 8.04
CA LEU A 24 13.14 -9.09 8.10
C LEU A 24 14.66 -9.21 8.04
N LEU A 25 15.34 -8.39 7.25
CA LEU A 25 16.81 -8.30 7.24
C LEU A 25 17.35 -7.89 8.62
N ASP A 26 16.72 -6.90 9.26
CA ASP A 26 17.12 -6.45 10.60
C ASP A 26 16.83 -7.51 11.68
N LYS A 27 15.86 -8.41 11.43
CA LYS A 27 15.60 -9.60 12.28
C LYS A 27 16.51 -10.80 11.95
N GLY A 28 17.45 -10.66 11.00
CA GLY A 28 18.42 -11.71 10.63
C GLY A 28 17.89 -12.79 9.70
N TYR A 29 16.81 -12.53 8.96
CA TYR A 29 16.32 -13.44 7.93
C TYR A 29 17.21 -13.42 6.68
N ASP A 30 17.18 -14.52 5.94
CA ASP A 30 17.59 -14.56 4.54
C ASP A 30 16.36 -14.19 3.68
N VAL A 31 16.41 -13.02 3.03
CA VAL A 31 15.25 -12.40 2.39
C VAL A 31 15.34 -12.53 0.88
N HIS A 32 14.36 -13.19 0.30
CA HIS A 32 14.22 -13.40 -1.13
C HIS A 32 13.01 -12.61 -1.66
N GLY A 33 13.27 -11.60 -2.48
CA GLY A 33 12.24 -10.78 -3.10
C GLY A 33 11.89 -11.27 -4.51
N VAL A 34 10.60 -11.37 -4.80
CA VAL A 34 10.10 -11.68 -6.14
C VAL A 34 9.76 -10.39 -6.89
N ILE A 35 10.36 -10.22 -8.06
CA ILE A 35 10.11 -9.11 -8.99
C ILE A 35 9.66 -9.61 -10.36
N ARG A 36 8.88 -8.80 -11.07
CA ARG A 36 8.48 -9.11 -12.44
C ARG A 36 9.57 -8.65 -13.42
N ARG A 37 9.68 -9.30 -14.58
CA ARG A 37 10.48 -8.76 -15.69
C ARG A 37 9.78 -7.51 -16.24
N SER A 38 10.53 -6.44 -16.44
CA SER A 38 10.05 -5.18 -17.00
C SER A 38 11.16 -4.51 -17.77
N SER A 39 10.81 -3.73 -18.79
CA SER A 39 11.72 -2.84 -19.52
C SER A 39 11.98 -1.52 -18.77
N VAL A 40 11.21 -1.22 -17.73
CA VAL A 40 11.37 -0.04 -16.89
C VAL A 40 11.83 -0.50 -15.51
N ASP A 41 12.81 0.21 -14.93
CA ASP A 41 13.23 -0.04 -13.56
C ASP A 41 12.21 0.52 -12.59
N TYR A 42 11.70 -0.33 -11.70
CA TYR A 42 10.72 -0.01 -10.66
C TYR A 42 11.20 -0.44 -9.27
N ARG A 43 12.55 -0.57 -9.11
CA ARG A 43 13.19 -1.03 -7.86
C ARG A 43 13.56 0.12 -6.91
N GLU A 44 13.17 1.36 -7.21
CA GLU A 44 13.51 2.54 -6.42
C GLU A 44 13.35 2.33 -4.91
N ARG A 45 12.20 1.71 -4.49
CA ARG A 45 11.90 1.46 -3.07
C ARG A 45 12.81 0.45 -2.38
N ILE A 46 13.52 -0.37 -3.16
CA ILE A 46 14.44 -1.40 -2.64
C ILE A 46 15.89 -1.20 -3.08
N ALA A 47 16.19 -0.12 -3.82
CA ALA A 47 17.54 0.13 -4.35
C ALA A 47 18.61 0.15 -3.27
N HIS A 48 18.29 0.68 -2.09
CA HIS A 48 19.19 0.70 -0.92
C HIS A 48 19.45 -0.66 -0.28
N LEU A 49 18.66 -1.69 -0.65
CA LEU A 49 18.84 -3.08 -0.20
C LEU A 49 19.71 -3.89 -1.17
N GLU A 50 19.88 -3.43 -2.41
CA GLU A 50 20.69 -4.14 -3.40
C GLU A 50 22.14 -4.23 -2.92
N GLY A 51 22.72 -5.44 -2.97
CA GLY A 51 24.06 -5.71 -2.47
C GLY A 51 24.18 -5.89 -0.95
N ARG A 52 23.11 -5.73 -0.17
CA ARG A 52 23.12 -6.12 1.24
C ARG A 52 23.26 -7.64 1.38
N PRO A 53 24.05 -8.14 2.34
CA PRO A 53 24.08 -9.55 2.68
C PRO A 53 22.66 -10.07 2.98
N HIS A 54 22.35 -11.29 2.54
CA HIS A 54 21.07 -11.93 2.79
C HIS A 54 19.85 -11.26 2.10
N PHE A 55 20.06 -10.42 1.08
CA PHE A 55 19.00 -9.91 0.23
C PHE A 55 19.17 -10.39 -1.20
N HIS A 56 18.18 -11.13 -1.72
CA HIS A 56 18.22 -11.78 -3.03
C HIS A 56 16.98 -11.44 -3.85
N LEU A 57 17.13 -11.27 -5.16
CA LEU A 57 16.01 -11.00 -6.07
C LEU A 57 15.83 -12.14 -7.05
N HIS A 58 14.58 -12.54 -7.27
CA HIS A 58 14.15 -13.58 -8.20
C HIS A 58 13.11 -13.06 -9.18
N TYR A 59 13.15 -13.52 -10.42
CA TYR A 59 12.17 -13.15 -11.43
C TYR A 59 11.04 -14.19 -11.47
N ALA A 60 9.82 -13.78 -11.13
CA ALA A 60 8.59 -14.55 -11.31
C ALA A 60 7.37 -13.62 -11.40
N ALA A 61 6.25 -14.16 -11.86
CA ALA A 61 4.98 -13.44 -11.96
C ALA A 61 3.83 -14.31 -11.46
N LEU A 62 2.86 -13.72 -10.75
CA LEU A 62 1.70 -14.44 -10.22
C LEU A 62 0.82 -15.08 -11.30
N GLY A 63 0.88 -14.57 -12.55
CA GLY A 63 0.22 -15.18 -13.71
C GLY A 63 0.96 -16.39 -14.30
N ASP A 64 2.17 -16.73 -13.82
CA ASP A 64 3.00 -17.82 -14.34
C ASP A 64 3.31 -18.86 -13.25
N SER A 65 2.57 -19.96 -13.27
CA SER A 65 2.71 -21.05 -12.30
C SER A 65 4.11 -21.66 -12.28
N MET A 66 4.76 -21.80 -13.45
CA MET A 66 6.07 -22.45 -13.52
C MET A 66 7.18 -21.60 -12.91
N SER A 67 7.13 -20.26 -13.11
CA SER A 67 8.10 -19.36 -12.49
C SER A 67 7.95 -19.34 -10.96
N ILE A 68 6.71 -19.38 -10.45
CA ILE A 68 6.43 -19.45 -8.99
C ILE A 68 6.95 -20.78 -8.41
N VAL A 69 6.62 -21.91 -9.05
CA VAL A 69 7.11 -23.23 -8.60
C VAL A 69 8.64 -23.28 -8.59
N GLY A 70 9.29 -22.76 -9.64
CA GLY A 70 10.75 -22.71 -9.71
C GLY A 70 11.36 -21.93 -8.54
N VAL A 71 10.88 -20.70 -8.30
CA VAL A 71 11.39 -19.87 -7.18
C VAL A 71 11.15 -20.55 -5.82
N VAL A 72 9.96 -21.11 -5.58
CA VAL A 72 9.68 -21.80 -4.31
C VAL A 72 10.55 -23.05 -4.14
N ALA A 73 10.83 -23.79 -5.23
CA ALA A 73 11.69 -24.97 -5.19
C ALA A 73 13.16 -24.63 -4.89
N ASP A 74 13.66 -23.55 -5.50
CA ASP A 74 15.05 -23.11 -5.36
C ASP A 74 15.31 -22.49 -3.98
N VAL A 75 14.40 -21.61 -3.52
CA VAL A 75 14.54 -20.87 -2.25
C VAL A 75 14.21 -21.75 -1.03
N ARG A 76 13.21 -22.62 -1.15
CA ARG A 76 12.68 -23.44 -0.04
C ARG A 76 12.36 -22.62 1.21
N PRO A 77 11.50 -21.58 1.10
CA PRO A 77 11.28 -20.63 2.19
C PRO A 77 10.65 -21.29 3.43
N THR A 78 10.96 -20.74 4.60
CA THR A 78 10.26 -21.06 5.86
C THR A 78 9.02 -20.18 6.03
N GLU A 79 9.02 -19.00 5.42
CA GLU A 79 7.91 -18.04 5.45
C GLU A 79 7.71 -17.43 4.06
N ILE A 80 6.46 -17.29 3.63
CA ILE A 80 6.08 -16.56 2.42
C ILE A 80 5.15 -15.42 2.81
N TYR A 81 5.46 -14.24 2.32
CA TYR A 81 4.62 -13.05 2.42
C TYR A 81 4.13 -12.69 1.02
N ASN A 82 2.86 -13.02 0.73
CA ASN A 82 2.25 -12.72 -0.56
C ASN A 82 1.62 -11.32 -0.52
N LEU A 83 2.40 -10.33 -0.98
CA LEU A 83 1.99 -8.92 -1.05
C LEU A 83 1.77 -8.46 -2.50
N ALA A 84 2.14 -9.27 -3.49
CA ALA A 84 1.93 -8.93 -4.89
C ALA A 84 0.44 -8.94 -5.25
N ALA A 85 -0.02 -7.88 -5.88
CA ALA A 85 -1.41 -7.72 -6.34
C ALA A 85 -1.51 -6.67 -7.45
N GLN A 86 -2.62 -6.68 -8.19
CA GLN A 86 -3.16 -5.51 -8.84
C GLN A 86 -3.98 -4.75 -7.79
N SER A 87 -3.38 -3.78 -7.09
CA SER A 87 -3.96 -3.18 -5.87
C SER A 87 -4.78 -1.91 -6.10
N HIS A 88 -4.89 -1.43 -7.34
CA HIS A 88 -5.64 -0.22 -7.65
C HIS A 88 -7.09 -0.55 -7.97
N VAL A 89 -8.02 -0.23 -7.05
CA VAL A 89 -9.44 -0.58 -7.17
C VAL A 89 -10.05 -0.07 -8.48
N GLN A 90 -9.80 1.20 -8.88
CA GLN A 90 -10.33 1.74 -10.13
C GLN A 90 -9.88 0.93 -11.35
N VAL A 91 -8.60 0.55 -11.43
CA VAL A 91 -8.06 -0.25 -12.54
C VAL A 91 -8.73 -1.61 -12.65
N SER A 92 -9.28 -2.15 -11.55
CA SER A 92 -9.99 -3.44 -11.61
C SER A 92 -11.28 -3.39 -12.43
N PHE A 93 -11.90 -2.23 -12.59
CA PHE A 93 -13.05 -2.05 -13.47
C PHE A 93 -12.65 -2.05 -14.95
N ASP A 94 -11.46 -1.55 -15.27
CA ASP A 94 -10.92 -1.51 -16.63
C ASP A 94 -10.28 -2.84 -17.04
N SER A 95 -9.74 -3.60 -16.08
CA SER A 95 -8.99 -4.84 -16.30
C SER A 95 -9.40 -5.95 -15.31
N PRO A 96 -10.69 -6.39 -15.32
CA PRO A 96 -11.20 -7.34 -14.32
C PRO A 96 -10.58 -8.74 -14.46
N GLU A 97 -10.34 -9.23 -15.67
CA GLU A 97 -9.70 -10.55 -15.89
C GLU A 97 -8.26 -10.60 -15.37
N PHE A 98 -7.47 -9.57 -15.69
CA PHE A 98 -6.11 -9.45 -15.17
C PHE A 98 -6.10 -9.39 -13.64
N THR A 99 -7.02 -8.62 -13.05
CA THR A 99 -7.19 -8.53 -11.61
C THR A 99 -7.52 -9.90 -11.00
N ALA A 100 -8.47 -10.63 -11.60
CA ALA A 100 -8.83 -11.97 -11.13
C ALA A 100 -7.66 -12.97 -11.27
N ASP A 101 -6.93 -12.95 -12.37
CA ASP A 101 -5.79 -13.84 -12.59
C ASP A 101 -4.67 -13.63 -11.56
N VAL A 102 -4.35 -12.37 -11.26
CA VAL A 102 -3.28 -12.01 -10.31
C VAL A 102 -3.73 -12.17 -8.86
N ASP A 103 -4.88 -11.59 -8.50
CA ASP A 103 -5.29 -11.41 -7.10
C ASP A 103 -6.08 -12.59 -6.53
N ALA A 104 -6.68 -13.41 -7.40
CA ALA A 104 -7.37 -14.64 -7.02
C ALA A 104 -6.53 -15.88 -7.37
N VAL A 105 -6.36 -16.18 -8.66
CA VAL A 105 -5.68 -17.40 -9.11
C VAL A 105 -4.18 -17.37 -8.75
N GLY A 106 -3.56 -16.19 -8.72
CA GLY A 106 -2.18 -16.03 -8.28
C GLY A 106 -1.94 -16.50 -6.85
N VAL A 107 -2.89 -16.29 -5.93
CA VAL A 107 -2.82 -16.82 -4.56
C VAL A 107 -2.83 -18.34 -4.57
N LEU A 108 -3.74 -18.96 -5.33
CA LEU A 108 -3.79 -20.42 -5.49
C LEU A 108 -2.47 -20.98 -6.04
N ARG A 109 -1.86 -20.31 -7.03
CA ARG A 109 -0.57 -20.74 -7.61
C ARG A 109 0.54 -20.80 -6.57
N ILE A 110 0.61 -19.83 -5.65
CA ILE A 110 1.60 -19.81 -4.57
C ILE A 110 1.38 -20.99 -3.61
N ILE A 111 0.15 -21.18 -3.13
CA ILE A 111 -0.16 -22.24 -2.16
C ILE A 111 0.09 -23.61 -2.78
N GLU A 112 -0.32 -23.82 -4.04
CA GLU A 112 -0.07 -25.09 -4.76
C GLU A 112 1.43 -25.29 -5.02
N ALA A 113 2.20 -24.24 -5.31
CA ALA A 113 3.66 -24.35 -5.44
C ALA A 113 4.28 -24.87 -4.13
N VAL A 114 3.92 -24.30 -2.98
CA VAL A 114 4.38 -24.75 -1.66
C VAL A 114 4.01 -26.21 -1.41
N ARG A 115 2.78 -26.61 -1.71
CA ARG A 115 2.31 -27.98 -1.55
C ARG A 115 3.03 -28.96 -2.48
N LYS A 116 3.19 -28.62 -3.77
CA LYS A 116 3.84 -29.46 -4.78
C LYS A 116 5.33 -29.63 -4.55
N VAL A 117 6.01 -28.63 -3.99
CA VAL A 117 7.44 -28.69 -3.63
C VAL A 117 7.66 -29.45 -2.30
N GLY A 118 6.60 -29.88 -1.63
CA GLY A 118 6.67 -30.64 -0.38
C GLY A 118 6.97 -29.80 0.86
N LEU A 119 6.58 -28.52 0.86
CA LEU A 119 6.80 -27.58 1.97
C LEU A 119 5.54 -27.32 2.81
N ALA A 120 4.42 -28.01 2.55
CA ALA A 120 3.13 -27.78 3.20
C ALA A 120 3.19 -27.74 4.74
N ASN A 121 4.04 -28.58 5.35
CA ASN A 121 4.18 -28.70 6.81
C ASN A 121 5.32 -27.85 7.40
N SER A 122 6.08 -27.12 6.59
CA SER A 122 7.29 -26.43 7.04
C SER A 122 7.38 -24.97 6.60
N CYS A 123 6.51 -24.52 5.71
CA CYS A 123 6.44 -23.15 5.23
C CYS A 123 5.15 -22.50 5.74
N LYS A 124 5.27 -21.35 6.39
CA LYS A 124 4.14 -20.53 6.80
C LYS A 124 3.84 -19.51 5.71
N ILE A 125 2.56 -19.21 5.48
CA ILE A 125 2.12 -18.31 4.41
C ILE A 125 1.26 -17.18 5.00
N TYR A 126 1.68 -15.96 4.78
CA TYR A 126 0.89 -14.75 4.99
C TYR A 126 0.31 -14.29 3.65
N GLN A 127 -0.98 -14.09 3.61
CA GLN A 127 -1.71 -13.49 2.49
C GLN A 127 -2.16 -12.08 2.86
N ALA A 128 -1.72 -11.09 2.11
CA ALA A 128 -2.29 -9.75 2.18
C ALA A 128 -3.71 -9.78 1.64
N SER A 129 -4.68 -9.67 2.52
CA SER A 129 -6.09 -9.46 2.20
C SER A 129 -6.42 -7.96 2.29
N THR A 130 -7.67 -7.56 2.37
CA THR A 130 -8.06 -6.15 2.26
C THR A 130 -9.37 -5.87 2.99
N SER A 131 -9.52 -4.68 3.55
CA SER A 131 -10.79 -4.17 4.07
C SER A 131 -11.88 -4.00 2.99
N GLU A 132 -11.50 -3.94 1.71
CA GLU A 132 -12.46 -3.89 0.59
C GLU A 132 -13.34 -5.15 0.49
N LEU A 133 -12.99 -6.26 1.19
CA LEU A 133 -13.85 -7.43 1.32
C LEU A 133 -15.19 -7.09 1.97
N TYR A 134 -15.20 -6.17 2.93
CA TYR A 134 -16.41 -5.75 3.62
C TYR A 134 -17.36 -4.97 2.70
N GLY A 135 -16.81 -4.20 1.74
CA GLY A 135 -17.53 -3.58 0.64
C GLY A 135 -18.73 -2.76 1.08
N LYS A 136 -19.94 -3.24 0.76
CA LYS A 136 -21.19 -2.65 1.27
C LYS A 136 -21.38 -3.06 2.72
N VAL A 137 -20.78 -2.30 3.61
CA VAL A 137 -20.62 -2.59 5.05
C VAL A 137 -21.95 -2.82 5.74
N GLU A 138 -22.06 -3.93 6.47
CA GLU A 138 -23.26 -4.29 7.24
C GLU A 138 -23.17 -3.90 8.72
N GLU A 139 -21.94 -3.77 9.25
CA GLU A 139 -21.69 -3.35 10.64
C GLU A 139 -20.39 -2.57 10.78
N VAL A 140 -20.29 -1.73 11.82
CA VAL A 140 -19.12 -0.93 12.15
C VAL A 140 -18.84 -1.00 13.66
N PRO A 141 -17.57 -1.08 14.09
CA PRO A 141 -16.38 -1.34 13.26
C PRO A 141 -16.36 -2.78 12.74
N GLN A 142 -15.64 -3.01 11.61
CA GLN A 142 -15.51 -4.33 11.01
C GLN A 142 -14.44 -5.14 11.73
N ASN A 143 -14.74 -6.43 11.96
CA ASN A 143 -13.83 -7.40 12.56
C ASN A 143 -13.75 -8.70 11.70
N GLU A 144 -13.04 -9.71 12.19
CA GLU A 144 -12.82 -10.96 11.46
C GLU A 144 -14.10 -11.79 11.23
N ASN A 145 -15.20 -11.49 11.92
CA ASN A 145 -16.49 -12.17 11.80
C ASN A 145 -17.52 -11.38 10.99
N THR A 146 -17.23 -10.10 10.70
CA THR A 146 -18.11 -9.25 9.89
C THR A 146 -18.29 -9.86 8.50
N PRO A 147 -19.53 -10.04 8.00
CA PRO A 147 -19.79 -10.59 6.68
C PRO A 147 -19.12 -9.78 5.57
N PHE A 148 -18.60 -10.48 4.57
CA PHE A 148 -18.03 -9.85 3.37
C PHE A 148 -19.13 -9.59 2.33
N HIS A 149 -19.10 -8.37 1.78
CA HIS A 149 -19.99 -7.96 0.70
C HIS A 149 -19.20 -7.15 -0.34
N PRO A 150 -18.28 -7.82 -1.09
CA PRO A 150 -17.34 -7.13 -1.98
C PRO A 150 -18.07 -6.24 -3.00
N PHE A 151 -17.51 -5.05 -3.26
CA PHE A 151 -18.17 -4.02 -4.03
C PHE A 151 -17.30 -3.47 -5.18
N SER A 152 -16.35 -4.31 -5.66
CA SER A 152 -15.52 -4.05 -6.84
C SER A 152 -14.96 -5.38 -7.38
N PRO A 153 -14.54 -5.43 -8.66
CA PRO A 153 -13.83 -6.62 -9.20
C PRO A 153 -12.58 -6.98 -8.40
N TYR A 154 -11.84 -5.97 -7.91
CA TYR A 154 -10.71 -6.16 -7.00
C TYR A 154 -11.14 -6.89 -5.73
N ALA A 155 -12.17 -6.40 -5.05
CA ALA A 155 -12.65 -7.00 -3.80
C ALA A 155 -13.12 -8.45 -4.00
N VAL A 156 -13.80 -8.76 -5.12
CA VAL A 156 -14.21 -10.13 -5.48
C VAL A 156 -13.00 -11.04 -5.67
N ALA A 157 -11.97 -10.59 -6.38
CA ALA A 157 -10.75 -11.36 -6.57
C ALA A 157 -10.01 -11.62 -5.25
N LYS A 158 -9.89 -10.60 -4.39
CA LYS A 158 -9.28 -10.71 -3.06
C LYS A 158 -10.11 -11.60 -2.13
N GLN A 159 -11.43 -11.65 -2.28
CA GLN A 159 -12.29 -12.56 -1.52
C GLN A 159 -12.02 -14.03 -1.88
N TYR A 160 -11.81 -14.36 -3.16
CA TYR A 160 -11.36 -15.69 -3.53
C TYR A 160 -10.02 -16.03 -2.84
N GLY A 161 -9.04 -15.10 -2.89
CA GLY A 161 -7.75 -15.26 -2.24
C GLY A 161 -7.87 -15.51 -0.73
N PHE A 162 -8.76 -14.79 -0.05
CA PHE A 162 -9.03 -14.97 1.37
C PHE A 162 -9.57 -16.38 1.68
N TRP A 163 -10.58 -16.83 0.94
CA TRP A 163 -11.22 -18.12 1.20
C TRP A 163 -10.34 -19.30 0.82
N ILE A 164 -9.55 -19.21 -0.25
CA ILE A 164 -8.65 -20.31 -0.62
C ILE A 164 -7.54 -20.52 0.42
N ILE A 165 -7.07 -19.47 1.08
CA ILE A 165 -6.15 -19.55 2.21
C ILE A 165 -6.77 -20.32 3.38
N LYS A 166 -8.02 -20.02 3.73
CA LYS A 166 -8.76 -20.73 4.79
C LYS A 166 -8.96 -22.21 4.41
N GLU A 167 -9.38 -22.48 3.18
CA GLU A 167 -9.61 -23.85 2.70
C GLU A 167 -8.34 -24.69 2.78
N TYR A 168 -7.17 -24.14 2.40
CA TYR A 168 -5.91 -24.91 2.48
C TYR A 168 -5.42 -25.10 3.92
N ARG A 169 -5.72 -24.17 4.80
CA ARG A 169 -5.50 -24.35 6.24
C ARG A 169 -6.34 -25.49 6.79
N ASP A 170 -7.62 -25.53 6.46
CA ASP A 170 -8.57 -26.51 7.00
C ASP A 170 -8.41 -27.90 6.35
N ALA A 171 -8.25 -27.96 5.02
CA ALA A 171 -8.17 -29.22 4.28
C ALA A 171 -6.80 -29.90 4.36
N TYR A 172 -5.71 -29.14 4.43
CA TYR A 172 -4.34 -29.67 4.35
C TYR A 172 -3.49 -29.38 5.59
N GLY A 173 -4.05 -28.73 6.63
CA GLY A 173 -3.31 -28.39 7.84
C GLY A 173 -2.14 -27.41 7.61
N MET A 174 -2.14 -26.67 6.50
CA MET A 174 -1.08 -25.71 6.19
C MET A 174 -1.15 -24.51 7.12
N PHE A 175 0.00 -23.97 7.51
CA PHE A 175 0.04 -22.73 8.27
C PHE A 175 -0.16 -21.53 7.33
N CYS A 176 -1.41 -21.20 7.08
CA CYS A 176 -1.80 -20.12 6.18
C CYS A 176 -2.69 -19.10 6.92
N CYS A 177 -2.36 -17.82 6.81
CA CYS A 177 -3.04 -16.72 7.51
C CYS A 177 -3.39 -15.60 6.53
N ASN A 178 -4.54 -14.94 6.77
CA ASN A 178 -4.87 -13.68 6.12
C ASN A 178 -4.67 -12.50 7.08
N GLY A 179 -4.07 -11.42 6.58
CA GLY A 179 -4.18 -10.11 7.20
C GLY A 179 -5.22 -9.29 6.44
N ILE A 180 -6.33 -8.94 7.09
CA ILE A 180 -7.36 -8.07 6.52
C ILE A 180 -6.91 -6.63 6.73
N LEU A 181 -6.17 -6.13 5.74
CA LEU A 181 -5.51 -4.84 5.82
C LEU A 181 -6.49 -3.69 5.57
N PHE A 182 -6.60 -2.78 6.53
CA PHE A 182 -7.18 -1.47 6.31
C PHE A 182 -6.17 -0.56 5.61
N ASN A 183 -6.59 0.65 5.26
CA ASN A 183 -5.72 1.55 4.50
C ASN A 183 -4.46 1.87 5.31
N HIS A 184 -3.31 1.74 4.67
CA HIS A 184 -2.02 2.04 5.29
C HIS A 184 -1.11 2.71 4.28
N GLU A 185 -0.51 3.78 4.74
CA GLU A 185 0.11 4.77 3.91
C GLU A 185 1.57 4.99 4.33
N SER A 186 2.32 5.62 3.48
CA SER A 186 3.69 6.08 3.78
C SER A 186 4.22 7.00 2.70
N GLU A 187 5.40 7.52 2.89
CA GLU A 187 6.18 8.21 1.89
C GLU A 187 6.52 7.32 0.65
N ARG A 188 6.32 5.99 0.76
CA ARG A 188 6.49 5.02 -0.34
C ARG A 188 5.18 4.64 -1.02
N ARG A 189 4.05 5.24 -0.65
CA ARG A 189 2.77 4.97 -1.30
C ARG A 189 2.83 5.32 -2.78
N GLY A 190 2.10 4.58 -3.63
CA GLY A 190 1.97 4.90 -5.04
C GLY A 190 1.30 6.27 -5.25
N GLU A 191 1.83 7.08 -6.17
CA GLU A 191 1.42 8.49 -6.36
C GLU A 191 -0.03 8.66 -6.86
N THR A 192 -0.63 7.60 -7.39
CA THR A 192 -2.03 7.59 -7.85
C THR A 192 -3.05 7.35 -6.74
N PHE A 193 -2.61 6.94 -5.54
CA PHE A 193 -3.49 6.78 -4.39
C PHE A 193 -3.81 8.12 -3.75
N VAL A 194 -5.04 8.27 -3.23
CA VAL A 194 -5.60 9.54 -2.77
C VAL A 194 -4.70 10.27 -1.77
N THR A 195 -4.17 9.60 -0.79
CA THR A 195 -3.30 10.18 0.25
C THR A 195 -2.02 10.75 -0.35
N ARG A 196 -1.31 9.96 -1.18
CA ARG A 196 -0.09 10.42 -1.83
C ARG A 196 -0.36 11.50 -2.88
N LYS A 197 -1.47 11.41 -3.59
CA LYS A 197 -1.94 12.46 -4.50
C LYS A 197 -2.12 13.79 -3.76
N ILE A 198 -2.68 13.76 -2.55
CA ILE A 198 -2.88 14.95 -1.70
C ILE A 198 -1.54 15.53 -1.27
N THR A 199 -0.63 14.73 -0.70
CA THR A 199 0.65 15.23 -0.16
C THR A 199 1.56 15.78 -1.26
N LEU A 200 1.62 15.12 -2.43
CA LEU A 200 2.35 15.62 -3.59
C LEU A 200 1.75 16.94 -4.14
N ALA A 201 0.41 17.02 -4.22
CA ALA A 201 -0.23 18.24 -4.70
C ALA A 201 -0.01 19.39 -3.72
N ALA A 202 -0.13 19.19 -2.41
CA ALA A 202 0.15 20.20 -1.40
C ALA A 202 1.60 20.70 -1.51
N ALA A 203 2.57 19.80 -1.67
CA ALA A 203 3.98 20.14 -1.86
C ALA A 203 4.23 20.93 -3.17
N ARG A 204 3.61 20.52 -4.28
CA ARG A 204 3.73 21.21 -5.58
C ARG A 204 3.07 22.57 -5.60
N ILE A 205 1.89 22.71 -4.97
CA ILE A 205 1.17 23.99 -4.86
C ILE A 205 1.97 24.97 -4.01
N ALA A 206 2.50 24.53 -2.87
CA ALA A 206 3.34 25.36 -2.01
C ALA A 206 4.60 25.87 -2.72
N GLN A 207 5.13 25.09 -3.67
CA GLN A 207 6.32 25.45 -4.45
C GLN A 207 6.00 26.12 -5.81
N GLY A 208 4.73 26.40 -6.10
CA GLY A 208 4.27 27.06 -7.33
C GLY A 208 4.39 26.21 -8.60
N LEU A 209 4.36 24.88 -8.47
CA LEU A 209 4.48 23.92 -9.58
C LEU A 209 3.14 23.30 -9.98
N GLN A 210 2.09 23.57 -9.23
CA GLN A 210 0.73 23.12 -9.49
C GLN A 210 -0.25 24.17 -8.97
N ASP A 211 -1.34 24.39 -9.69
CA ASP A 211 -2.33 25.41 -9.31
C ASP A 211 -3.42 24.85 -8.41
N LYS A 212 -3.83 23.59 -8.62
CA LYS A 212 -5.02 23.03 -7.99
C LYS A 212 -4.94 21.50 -7.84
N LEU A 213 -5.58 20.99 -6.80
CA LEU A 213 -5.81 19.56 -6.55
C LEU A 213 -7.27 19.21 -6.83
N TYR A 214 -7.51 18.15 -7.60
CA TYR A 214 -8.85 17.60 -7.82
C TYR A 214 -9.02 16.30 -7.06
N LEU A 215 -10.10 16.17 -6.27
CA LEU A 215 -10.44 14.99 -5.46
C LEU A 215 -11.86 14.49 -5.80
N GLY A 216 -12.21 13.30 -5.36
CA GLY A 216 -13.57 12.78 -5.34
C GLY A 216 -14.28 13.14 -4.05
N ASN A 217 -15.05 12.18 -3.49
CA ASN A 217 -15.82 12.40 -2.27
C ASN A 217 -14.91 12.69 -1.06
N LEU A 218 -15.01 13.90 -0.52
CA LEU A 218 -14.24 14.37 0.63
C LEU A 218 -14.73 13.81 1.97
N ASP A 219 -15.98 13.34 2.03
CA ASP A 219 -16.58 12.76 3.24
C ASP A 219 -16.31 11.26 3.42
N SER A 220 -15.66 10.63 2.45
CA SER A 220 -15.28 9.23 2.57
C SER A 220 -14.39 9.02 3.80
N LEU A 221 -14.82 8.10 4.69
CA LEU A 221 -14.12 7.78 5.92
C LEU A 221 -13.22 6.55 5.73
N ARG A 222 -11.99 6.65 6.17
CA ARG A 222 -11.00 5.56 6.12
C ARG A 222 -10.22 5.46 7.42
N ASP A 223 -9.89 4.24 7.79
CA ASP A 223 -8.92 3.94 8.83
C ASP A 223 -7.54 3.91 8.17
N TRP A 224 -6.70 4.91 8.44
CA TRP A 224 -5.36 5.04 7.88
C TRP A 224 -4.28 4.81 8.94
N GLY A 225 -3.42 3.83 8.70
CA GLY A 225 -2.24 3.58 9.51
C GLY A 225 -0.93 3.77 8.76
N TYR A 226 0.18 3.64 9.46
CA TYR A 226 1.52 3.71 8.86
C TYR A 226 2.00 2.34 8.39
N ALA A 227 2.46 2.23 7.16
CA ALA A 227 2.85 0.96 6.55
C ALA A 227 3.94 0.20 7.33
N LYS A 228 4.87 0.90 7.98
CA LYS A 228 5.88 0.26 8.84
C LYS A 228 5.28 -0.45 10.05
N ASP A 229 4.25 0.12 10.65
CA ASP A 229 3.56 -0.51 11.79
C ASP A 229 2.79 -1.75 11.32
N TYR A 230 2.25 -1.70 10.09
CA TYR A 230 1.49 -2.80 9.49
C TYR A 230 2.37 -4.00 9.11
N VAL A 231 3.57 -3.77 8.57
CA VAL A 231 4.48 -4.89 8.23
C VAL A 231 4.99 -5.62 9.46
N GLU A 232 5.08 -4.95 10.61
CA GLU A 232 5.36 -5.61 11.88
C GLU A 232 4.24 -6.59 12.25
N CYS A 233 2.98 -6.20 12.08
CA CYS A 233 1.83 -7.09 12.30
C CYS A 233 1.85 -8.29 11.36
N MET A 234 2.19 -8.09 10.08
CA MET A 234 2.34 -9.18 9.11
C MET A 234 3.36 -10.22 9.59
N TRP A 235 4.50 -9.77 10.12
CA TRP A 235 5.49 -10.66 10.69
C TRP A 235 4.97 -11.36 11.95
N LEU A 236 4.35 -10.64 12.89
CA LEU A 236 3.80 -11.20 14.13
C LEU A 236 2.75 -12.30 13.88
N ILE A 237 1.92 -12.16 12.85
CA ILE A 237 0.93 -13.15 12.43
C ILE A 237 1.60 -14.50 12.14
N LEU A 238 2.73 -14.52 11.45
CA LEU A 238 3.45 -15.76 11.17
C LEU A 238 4.26 -16.28 12.38
N GLN A 239 4.46 -15.47 13.43
CA GLN A 239 5.08 -15.92 14.68
C GLN A 239 4.05 -16.52 15.67
N ALA A 240 2.75 -16.41 15.39
CA ALA A 240 1.70 -16.99 16.21
C ALA A 240 1.82 -18.51 16.29
N ARG A 241 1.25 -19.09 17.38
CA ARG A 241 1.28 -20.56 17.60
C ARG A 241 0.33 -21.32 16.66
N GLN A 242 -0.76 -20.68 16.28
CA GLN A 242 -1.81 -21.24 15.41
C GLN A 242 -2.10 -20.28 14.25
N PRO A 243 -2.40 -20.80 13.05
CA PRO A 243 -2.76 -19.97 11.92
C PRO A 243 -4.18 -19.40 12.11
N GLU A 244 -4.29 -18.09 12.14
CA GLU A 244 -5.55 -17.36 12.21
C GLU A 244 -5.54 -16.17 11.27
N ASP A 245 -6.74 -15.61 11.01
CA ASP A 245 -6.90 -14.38 10.24
C ASP A 245 -7.05 -13.19 11.20
N TYR A 246 -6.51 -12.03 10.81
CA TYR A 246 -6.49 -10.84 11.67
C TYR A 246 -6.86 -9.58 10.90
N VAL A 247 -7.70 -8.74 11.50
CA VAL A 247 -7.89 -7.35 11.07
C VAL A 247 -6.66 -6.55 11.49
N ILE A 248 -6.09 -5.84 10.51
CA ILE A 248 -4.95 -4.93 10.70
C ILE A 248 -5.45 -3.52 10.40
N ALA A 249 -5.72 -2.76 11.45
CA ALA A 249 -6.33 -1.43 11.41
C ALA A 249 -5.85 -0.59 12.61
N THR A 250 -6.01 0.73 12.56
CA THR A 250 -5.71 1.60 13.71
C THR A 250 -6.86 1.63 14.71
N GLY A 251 -8.08 1.42 14.25
CA GLY A 251 -9.31 1.58 15.03
C GLY A 251 -9.80 3.03 15.06
N VAL A 252 -9.22 3.93 14.27
CA VAL A 252 -9.60 5.33 14.16
C VAL A 252 -9.86 5.69 12.71
N GLN A 253 -10.93 6.45 12.46
CA GLN A 253 -11.31 6.91 11.14
C GLN A 253 -11.02 8.40 10.96
N HIS A 254 -10.65 8.76 9.74
CA HIS A 254 -10.53 10.14 9.29
C HIS A 254 -11.16 10.30 7.90
N SER A 255 -11.63 11.51 7.59
CA SER A 255 -12.15 11.83 6.26
C SER A 255 -11.03 12.24 5.29
N VAL A 256 -11.31 12.12 4.00
CA VAL A 256 -10.39 12.65 2.96
C VAL A 256 -10.16 14.14 3.14
N ARG A 257 -11.22 14.88 3.59
CA ARG A 257 -11.13 16.32 3.90
C ARG A 257 -10.12 16.58 5.02
N GLU A 258 -10.20 15.86 6.15
CA GLU A 258 -9.25 16.00 7.27
C GLU A 258 -7.82 15.73 6.82
N PHE A 259 -7.61 14.69 6.01
CA PHE A 259 -6.28 14.39 5.47
C PHE A 259 -5.76 15.52 4.59
N ALA A 260 -6.60 16.06 3.68
CA ALA A 260 -6.22 17.16 2.81
C ALA A 260 -5.92 18.43 3.63
N GLN A 261 -6.79 18.78 4.57
CA GLN A 261 -6.60 19.95 5.43
C GLN A 261 -5.28 19.88 6.19
N LEU A 262 -4.98 18.73 6.80
CA LEU A 262 -3.75 18.53 7.55
C LEU A 262 -2.51 18.57 6.65
N ALA A 263 -2.58 17.99 5.45
CA ALA A 263 -1.47 18.01 4.48
C ALA A 263 -1.15 19.46 4.03
N PHE A 264 -2.18 20.28 3.76
CA PHE A 264 -1.99 21.68 3.41
C PHE A 264 -1.48 22.50 4.60
N HIS A 265 -1.98 22.24 5.80
CA HIS A 265 -1.46 22.86 7.02
C HIS A 265 0.07 22.66 7.18
N TYR A 266 0.56 21.44 6.96
CA TYR A 266 1.99 21.15 7.09
C TYR A 266 2.89 21.82 6.03
N VAL A 267 2.32 22.28 4.93
CA VAL A 267 3.06 23.12 3.96
C VAL A 267 2.82 24.63 4.17
N GLY A 268 2.20 25.03 5.30
CA GLY A 268 1.95 26.41 5.67
C GLY A 268 0.78 27.06 4.94
N ILE A 269 -0.21 26.28 4.51
CA ILE A 269 -1.43 26.74 3.83
C ILE A 269 -2.65 26.33 4.63
N GLU A 270 -3.49 27.31 5.03
CA GLU A 270 -4.76 27.02 5.69
C GLU A 270 -5.91 27.06 4.68
N LEU A 271 -6.71 26.01 4.67
CA LEU A 271 -7.88 25.86 3.81
C LEU A 271 -9.17 26.16 4.57
N GLN A 272 -10.07 26.89 3.94
CA GLN A 272 -11.48 26.99 4.32
C GLN A 272 -12.31 26.29 3.26
N TRP A 273 -13.25 25.44 3.69
CA TRP A 273 -14.13 24.70 2.81
C TRP A 273 -15.41 25.48 2.54
N GLU A 274 -15.81 25.55 1.27
CA GLU A 274 -17.04 26.20 0.80
C GLU A 274 -17.77 25.31 -0.18
N GLY A 275 -19.12 25.34 -0.14
CA GLY A 275 -19.96 24.45 -0.95
C GLY A 275 -20.20 23.09 -0.29
N GLU A 276 -20.84 22.20 -1.02
CA GLU A 276 -21.23 20.87 -0.56
C GLU A 276 -21.05 19.84 -1.69
N ALA A 277 -20.72 18.60 -1.33
CA ALA A 277 -20.62 17.46 -2.23
C ALA A 277 -19.70 17.74 -3.45
N GLU A 278 -20.23 17.58 -4.66
CA GLU A 278 -19.48 17.77 -5.91
C GLU A 278 -19.14 19.24 -6.23
N HIS A 279 -19.70 20.18 -5.47
CA HIS A 279 -19.44 21.62 -5.62
C HIS A 279 -18.52 22.16 -4.52
N GLU A 280 -18.01 21.29 -3.67
CA GLU A 280 -17.14 21.68 -2.55
C GLU A 280 -15.75 22.10 -3.03
N LYS A 281 -15.23 23.17 -2.40
CA LYS A 281 -13.94 23.78 -2.72
C LYS A 281 -13.16 24.11 -1.46
N GLY A 282 -11.86 23.88 -1.49
CA GLY A 282 -10.90 24.31 -0.48
C GLY A 282 -10.22 25.62 -0.93
N ILE A 283 -10.48 26.71 -0.22
CA ILE A 283 -9.96 28.04 -0.50
C ILE A 283 -8.84 28.36 0.47
N CYS A 284 -7.71 28.86 -0.02
CA CYS A 284 -6.61 29.32 0.82
C CYS A 284 -7.01 30.60 1.57
N VAL A 285 -7.08 30.52 2.90
CA VAL A 285 -7.37 31.70 3.75
C VAL A 285 -6.13 32.23 4.45
N SER A 286 -5.06 31.44 4.54
CA SER A 286 -3.77 31.84 5.08
C SER A 286 -2.65 31.03 4.41
N GLY A 287 -1.52 31.67 4.13
CA GLY A 287 -0.38 31.06 3.46
C GLY A 287 0.42 32.10 2.66
N PRO A 288 1.17 31.67 1.63
CA PRO A 288 1.85 32.59 0.71
C PRO A 288 0.88 33.59 0.08
N ASP A 289 1.20 34.88 0.06
CA ASP A 289 0.33 35.99 -0.39
C ASP A 289 -0.32 35.69 -1.75
N HIS A 290 0.42 35.09 -2.67
CA HIS A 290 -0.06 34.80 -4.03
C HIS A 290 -1.09 33.69 -4.10
N LEU A 291 -1.28 32.93 -3.03
CA LEU A 291 -2.26 31.83 -2.92
C LEU A 291 -3.53 32.23 -2.16
N VAL A 292 -3.45 33.25 -1.29
CA VAL A 292 -4.60 33.69 -0.48
C VAL A 292 -5.77 34.09 -1.38
N GLY A 293 -6.96 33.58 -1.08
CA GLY A 293 -8.20 33.78 -1.84
C GLY A 293 -8.35 32.85 -3.05
N LYS A 294 -7.35 32.02 -3.38
CA LYS A 294 -7.45 31.04 -4.47
C LYS A 294 -8.09 29.74 -4.02
N THR A 295 -8.86 29.12 -4.92
CA THR A 295 -9.32 27.75 -4.77
C THR A 295 -8.17 26.80 -5.09
N LEU A 296 -7.71 26.05 -4.09
CA LEU A 296 -6.60 25.10 -4.22
C LEU A 296 -7.06 23.65 -4.30
N VAL A 297 -8.26 23.33 -3.80
CA VAL A 297 -8.86 22.01 -3.89
C VAL A 297 -10.25 22.12 -4.50
N GLU A 298 -10.59 21.23 -5.43
CA GLU A 298 -11.94 21.10 -6.00
C GLU A 298 -12.36 19.65 -6.07
N VAL A 299 -13.63 19.39 -5.83
CA VAL A 299 -14.24 18.09 -6.10
C VAL A 299 -14.49 17.94 -7.59
N SER A 300 -14.14 16.78 -8.18
CA SER A 300 -14.43 16.47 -9.58
C SER A 300 -15.15 15.14 -9.69
N PRO A 301 -16.25 15.07 -10.46
CA PRO A 301 -16.97 13.83 -10.74
C PRO A 301 -16.09 12.74 -11.38
N ASP A 302 -15.03 13.10 -12.09
CA ASP A 302 -14.12 12.16 -12.74
C ASP A 302 -13.39 11.24 -11.76
N PHE A 303 -13.36 11.62 -10.48
CA PHE A 303 -12.75 10.83 -9.40
C PHE A 303 -13.76 10.04 -8.58
N TYR A 304 -15.04 10.02 -8.96
CA TYR A 304 -16.02 9.11 -8.37
C TYR A 304 -15.93 7.74 -9.03
N ARG A 305 -16.01 6.70 -8.22
CA ARG A 305 -16.03 5.32 -8.72
C ARG A 305 -17.45 4.91 -9.09
N PRO A 306 -17.65 3.93 -10.00
CA PRO A 306 -18.97 3.36 -10.28
C PRO A 306 -19.67 2.81 -9.04
N THR A 307 -18.89 2.26 -8.12
CA THR A 307 -19.29 1.89 -6.76
C THR A 307 -18.18 2.31 -5.80
N ASP A 308 -18.53 2.97 -4.71
CA ASP A 308 -17.56 3.39 -3.69
C ASP A 308 -17.97 2.90 -2.31
N VAL A 309 -16.97 2.53 -1.52
CA VAL A 309 -17.14 2.14 -0.12
C VAL A 309 -17.03 3.40 0.74
N VAL A 310 -18.11 3.75 1.41
CA VAL A 310 -18.20 5.02 2.17
C VAL A 310 -17.50 4.91 3.53
N ASN A 311 -17.54 3.73 4.17
CA ASN A 311 -17.14 3.58 5.57
C ASN A 311 -16.32 2.30 5.77
N LEU A 312 -15.01 2.46 5.97
CA LEU A 312 -14.13 1.38 6.38
C LEU A 312 -13.49 1.74 7.73
N TRP A 313 -13.92 1.03 8.77
CA TRP A 313 -13.48 1.22 10.15
C TRP A 313 -13.14 -0.12 10.80
N GLY A 314 -11.86 -0.42 10.98
CA GLY A 314 -11.40 -1.72 11.48
C GLY A 314 -11.40 -1.82 13.00
N ASP A 315 -11.68 -3.02 13.52
CA ASP A 315 -11.48 -3.38 14.92
C ASP A 315 -10.21 -4.22 15.11
N PRO A 316 -9.08 -3.66 15.57
CA PRO A 316 -7.82 -4.37 15.75
C PRO A 316 -7.75 -5.17 17.06
N THR A 317 -8.84 -5.31 17.80
CA THR A 317 -8.85 -5.91 19.16
C THR A 317 -8.21 -7.29 19.20
N LYS A 318 -8.47 -8.14 18.18
CA LYS A 318 -7.89 -9.48 18.12
C LYS A 318 -6.37 -9.45 17.91
N ALA A 319 -5.89 -8.62 16.99
CA ALA A 319 -4.46 -8.48 16.73
C ALA A 319 -3.71 -7.91 17.94
N ARG A 320 -4.29 -6.91 18.61
CA ARG A 320 -3.75 -6.35 19.86
C ARG A 320 -3.67 -7.40 20.97
N ALA A 321 -4.74 -8.14 21.19
CA ALA A 321 -4.83 -9.09 22.30
C ALA A 321 -3.96 -10.35 22.08
N LYS A 322 -3.95 -10.92 20.86
CA LYS A 322 -3.28 -12.18 20.58
C LYS A 322 -1.83 -12.02 20.15
N LEU A 323 -1.50 -10.93 19.44
CA LEU A 323 -0.16 -10.70 18.90
C LEU A 323 0.64 -9.68 19.70
N GLY A 324 0.01 -8.92 20.60
CA GLY A 324 0.62 -7.81 21.31
C GLY A 324 0.98 -6.63 20.39
N TRP A 325 0.37 -6.58 19.21
CA TRP A 325 0.62 -5.52 18.24
C TRP A 325 -0.01 -4.20 18.68
N ASN A 326 0.74 -3.09 18.52
CA ASN A 326 0.23 -1.74 18.75
C ASN A 326 -0.02 -1.03 17.40
N PRO A 327 -1.29 -0.86 16.98
CA PRO A 327 -1.61 -0.23 15.70
C PRO A 327 -1.33 1.29 15.66
N ASN A 328 -1.14 1.92 16.81
CA ASN A 328 -1.01 3.37 16.95
C ASN A 328 0.40 3.76 17.43
N THR A 329 1.42 3.08 16.93
CA THR A 329 2.82 3.48 17.16
C THR A 329 3.09 4.82 16.47
N THR A 330 2.55 5.00 15.27
CA THR A 330 2.55 6.27 14.52
C THR A 330 1.13 6.84 14.50
N THR A 331 0.94 8.09 14.93
CA THR A 331 -0.36 8.77 14.89
C THR A 331 -0.74 9.20 13.48
N PHE A 332 -2.01 9.56 13.28
CA PHE A 332 -2.47 10.07 11.98
C PHE A 332 -1.75 11.36 11.58
N GLU A 333 -1.56 12.27 12.53
CA GLU A 333 -0.86 13.54 12.32
C GLU A 333 0.62 13.30 11.94
N GLU A 334 1.29 12.38 12.64
CA GLU A 334 2.67 11.99 12.33
C GLU A 334 2.77 11.36 10.94
N LEU A 335 1.83 10.47 10.58
CA LEU A 335 1.78 9.85 9.26
C LEU A 335 1.67 10.89 8.15
N VAL A 336 0.71 11.83 8.26
CA VAL A 336 0.54 12.88 7.25
C VAL A 336 1.80 13.75 7.17
N LYS A 337 2.38 14.10 8.32
CA LYS A 337 3.62 14.88 8.37
C LYS A 337 4.79 14.18 7.69
N ILE A 338 5.01 12.89 7.96
CA ILE A 338 6.06 12.09 7.32
C ILE A 338 5.92 12.13 5.80
N MET A 339 4.68 11.93 5.30
CA MET A 339 4.40 11.93 3.88
C MET A 339 4.64 13.31 3.25
N VAL A 340 4.18 14.38 3.90
CA VAL A 340 4.35 15.77 3.42
C VAL A 340 5.83 16.17 3.43
N ASP A 341 6.57 15.91 4.50
CA ASP A 341 7.99 16.25 4.60
C ASP A 341 8.80 15.58 3.48
N HIS A 342 8.53 14.30 3.22
CA HIS A 342 9.15 13.57 2.12
C HIS A 342 8.82 14.19 0.75
N ASP A 343 7.54 14.52 0.51
CA ASP A 343 7.10 15.05 -0.78
C ASP A 343 7.59 16.48 -1.01
N MET A 344 7.70 17.29 0.04
CA MET A 344 8.33 18.60 -0.04
C MET A 344 9.79 18.50 -0.48
N ALA A 345 10.55 17.57 0.09
CA ALA A 345 11.95 17.33 -0.30
C ALA A 345 12.06 16.78 -1.74
N LYS A 346 11.20 15.83 -2.12
CA LYS A 346 11.12 15.25 -3.46
C LYS A 346 10.85 16.34 -4.51
N VAL A 347 9.81 17.14 -4.32
CA VAL A 347 9.39 18.20 -5.26
C VAL A 347 10.45 19.29 -5.37
N ALA A 348 11.12 19.66 -4.26
CA ALA A 348 12.24 20.61 -4.29
C ALA A 348 13.41 20.10 -5.14
N SER A 349 13.74 18.80 -5.04
CA SER A 349 14.80 18.18 -5.84
C SER A 349 14.44 18.11 -7.33
N GLU A 350 13.19 17.79 -7.66
CA GLU A 350 12.67 17.77 -9.04
C GLU A 350 12.72 19.16 -9.66
N GLY A 351 12.30 20.19 -8.92
CA GLY A 351 12.35 21.60 -9.34
C GLY A 351 13.78 22.09 -9.59
N ALA A 352 14.72 21.71 -8.72
CA ALA A 352 16.14 22.03 -8.92
C ALA A 352 16.71 21.35 -10.18
N ALA A 353 16.40 20.07 -10.38
CA ALA A 353 16.83 19.32 -11.58
C ALA A 353 16.24 19.90 -12.87
N ALA A 354 14.97 20.33 -12.84
CA ALA A 354 14.33 20.99 -13.99
C ALA A 354 15.01 22.33 -14.33
N LYS A 355 15.35 23.15 -13.33
CA LYS A 355 16.09 24.41 -13.53
C LYS A 355 17.47 24.17 -14.15
N VAL A 356 18.20 23.14 -13.68
CA VAL A 356 19.51 22.77 -14.25
C VAL A 356 19.38 22.35 -15.72
N ARG A 357 18.36 21.54 -16.06
CA ARG A 357 18.11 21.13 -17.45
C ARG A 357 17.74 22.31 -18.35
N MET A 358 16.93 23.24 -17.88
CA MET A 358 16.58 24.46 -18.62
C MET A 358 17.82 25.33 -18.86
N ASN A 359 18.64 25.55 -17.84
CA ASN A 359 19.88 26.31 -17.99
C ASN A 359 20.84 25.63 -18.95
N LEU A 360 20.98 24.31 -18.88
CA LEU A 360 21.84 23.56 -19.81
C LEU A 360 21.33 23.66 -21.26
N ALA A 361 20.02 23.55 -21.50
CA ALA A 361 19.42 23.73 -22.81
C ALA A 361 19.68 25.13 -23.34
N GLU A 362 19.51 26.17 -22.53
CA GLU A 362 19.81 27.56 -22.88
C GLU A 362 21.29 27.79 -23.18
N TYR A 363 22.20 27.14 -22.43
CA TYR A 363 23.65 27.20 -22.68
C TYR A 363 24.05 26.48 -23.99
N LEU A 364 23.39 25.36 -24.32
CA LEU A 364 23.60 24.63 -25.57
C LEU A 364 23.10 25.48 -26.78
N GLU A 365 21.90 26.10 -26.67
CA GLU A 365 21.37 26.99 -27.70
C GLU A 365 22.27 28.22 -27.93
N LYS A 366 22.86 28.77 -26.88
CA LYS A 366 23.80 29.89 -26.94
C LYS A 366 25.22 29.49 -27.33
N GLY A 367 25.52 28.19 -27.53
CA GLY A 367 26.84 27.68 -27.92
C GLY A 367 27.92 27.84 -26.83
N ILE A 368 27.51 28.02 -25.56
CA ILE A 368 28.42 28.21 -24.42
C ILE A 368 29.01 26.88 -23.97
N VAL A 369 28.29 25.78 -24.19
CA VAL A 369 28.74 24.40 -23.91
C VAL A 369 28.58 23.59 -25.19
N LYS A 370 29.58 22.75 -25.54
CA LYS A 370 29.54 21.82 -26.70
C LYS A 370 29.19 20.42 -26.22
#